data_17211bbe49ea1cbebbb272fdd5ff9efe
#
_entry.id   17211bbe49ea1cbebbb272fdd5ff9efe
#
_cell.length_a   1.000
_cell.length_b   1.000
_cell.length_c   1.000
_cell.angle_alpha   90.00
_cell.angle_beta   90.00
_cell.angle_gamma   90.00
#
_symmetry.space_group_name_H-M   'P 1'
#
loop_
_entity.id
_entity.type
_entity.pdbx_description
1 polymer ?
#
loop_
_entity_poly.entity_id
_entity_poly.type
_entity_poly.pdbx_seq_one_letter_code
_entity_poly.pdbx_strand_id
1 'polypeptide(L)'
;MRIAVIGSGLGGLAAACTLAGRGYQVEVFEKNPWLGGKAAVLEEQGFRFDMGPTILIQPSVLRRVFLEAGRDLDDYIKMVRLDPQWRCFFDNGSVLDLKHDIHEMAIQLNGRRSGMGEKYLQFMKMSEDLHGISDRFFFWKSVGSMLD
;
A
#
# COMPACT_ATOMS: atom_id res chain seq x y z
N MET A 1 -22.23 -1.48 -22.85
CA MET A 1 -22.34 -2.78 -22.16
C MET A 1 -22.47 -2.50 -20.66
N ARG A 2 -23.36 -3.21 -19.96
CA ARG A 2 -23.52 -3.10 -18.50
C ARG A 2 -22.72 -4.22 -17.81
N ILE A 3 -22.05 -3.91 -16.72
CA ILE A 3 -21.20 -4.85 -15.96
C ILE A 3 -21.62 -4.78 -14.50
N ALA A 4 -21.86 -5.95 -13.88
CA ALA A 4 -22.09 -6.08 -12.45
C ALA A 4 -20.79 -6.50 -11.76
N VAL A 5 -20.40 -5.77 -10.72
CA VAL A 5 -19.28 -6.11 -9.83
C VAL A 5 -19.85 -6.56 -8.50
N ILE A 6 -19.50 -7.76 -8.07
CA ILE A 6 -19.96 -8.36 -6.82
C ILE A 6 -18.91 -8.12 -5.73
N GLY A 7 -19.27 -7.34 -4.73
CA GLY A 7 -18.43 -6.97 -3.59
C GLY A 7 -17.72 -5.63 -3.79
N SER A 8 -17.78 -4.80 -2.75
CA SER A 8 -17.18 -3.47 -2.69
C SER A 8 -15.87 -3.43 -1.87
N GLY A 9 -15.15 -4.55 -1.78
CA GLY A 9 -13.78 -4.55 -1.28
C GLY A 9 -12.83 -3.79 -2.22
N LEU A 10 -11.57 -3.57 -1.82
CA LEU A 10 -10.59 -2.81 -2.63
C LEU A 10 -10.46 -3.33 -4.06
N GLY A 11 -10.43 -4.66 -4.25
CA GLY A 11 -10.35 -5.27 -5.59
C GLY A 11 -11.59 -5.00 -6.44
N GLY A 12 -12.80 -5.13 -5.85
CA GLY A 12 -14.05 -4.83 -6.54
C GLY A 12 -14.18 -3.35 -6.91
N LEU A 13 -13.82 -2.46 -6.00
CA LEU A 13 -13.83 -1.02 -6.25
C LEU A 13 -12.79 -0.63 -7.32
N ALA A 14 -11.59 -1.18 -7.28
CA ALA A 14 -10.57 -0.94 -8.30
C ALA A 14 -11.04 -1.40 -9.69
N ALA A 15 -11.62 -2.61 -9.78
CA ALA A 15 -12.18 -3.12 -11.02
C ALA A 15 -13.32 -2.23 -11.54
N ALA A 16 -14.21 -1.80 -10.64
CA ALA A 16 -15.32 -0.92 -10.99
C ALA A 16 -14.84 0.43 -11.54
N CYS A 17 -13.85 1.05 -10.89
CA CYS A 17 -13.23 2.30 -11.34
C CYS A 17 -12.58 2.16 -12.71
N THR A 18 -11.76 1.13 -12.90
CA THR A 18 -11.09 0.85 -14.18
C THR A 18 -12.10 0.61 -15.32
N LEU A 19 -13.13 -0.20 -15.06
CA LEU A 19 -14.16 -0.48 -16.07
C LEU A 19 -15.01 0.75 -16.40
N ALA A 20 -15.36 1.55 -15.40
CA ALA A 20 -16.08 2.81 -15.62
C ALA A 20 -15.23 3.81 -16.42
N GLY A 21 -13.93 3.93 -16.11
CA GLY A 21 -12.99 4.74 -16.86
C GLY A 21 -12.85 4.34 -18.34
N ARG A 22 -13.08 3.07 -18.64
CA ARG A 22 -13.15 2.53 -20.03
C ARG A 22 -14.51 2.72 -20.71
N GLY A 23 -15.46 3.41 -20.07
CA GLY A 23 -16.78 3.74 -20.65
C GLY A 23 -17.86 2.69 -20.45
N TYR A 24 -17.65 1.66 -19.62
CA TYR A 24 -18.69 0.70 -19.28
C TYR A 24 -19.65 1.28 -18.23
N GLN A 25 -20.92 0.88 -18.30
CA GLN A 25 -21.88 1.10 -17.23
C GLN A 25 -21.67 0.05 -16.15
N VAL A 26 -21.19 0.46 -14.97
CA VAL A 26 -20.83 -0.44 -13.88
C VAL A 26 -21.79 -0.29 -12.72
N GLU A 27 -22.30 -1.41 -12.22
CA GLU A 27 -23.11 -1.50 -11.00
C GLU A 27 -22.35 -2.35 -9.98
N VAL A 28 -22.18 -1.85 -8.74
CA VAL A 28 -21.50 -2.58 -7.66
C VAL A 28 -22.56 -3.08 -6.67
N PHE A 29 -22.52 -4.36 -6.38
CA PHE A 29 -23.43 -5.03 -5.42
C PHE A 29 -22.64 -5.44 -4.19
N GLU A 30 -23.03 -4.93 -3.02
CA GLU A 30 -22.42 -5.25 -1.74
C GLU A 30 -23.47 -5.81 -0.77
N LYS A 31 -23.14 -6.88 -0.08
CA LYS A 31 -24.05 -7.53 0.88
C LYS A 31 -24.08 -6.85 2.24
N ASN A 32 -23.01 -6.16 2.61
CA ASN A 32 -22.89 -5.49 3.89
C ASN A 32 -23.42 -4.04 3.80
N PRO A 33 -23.83 -3.44 4.89
CA PRO A 33 -24.23 -2.03 4.91
C PRO A 33 -23.06 -1.03 4.81
N TRP A 34 -21.82 -1.54 4.78
CA TRP A 34 -20.59 -0.75 4.62
C TRP A 34 -19.80 -1.12 3.37
N LEU A 35 -19.00 -0.18 2.87
CA LEU A 35 -18.13 -0.34 1.73
C LEU A 35 -16.67 -0.56 2.18
N GLY A 36 -15.80 -1.00 1.27
CA GLY A 36 -14.36 -1.11 1.47
C GLY A 36 -13.85 -2.49 1.88
N GLY A 37 -14.74 -3.42 2.25
CA GLY A 37 -14.35 -4.77 2.66
C GLY A 37 -13.39 -4.75 3.85
N LYS A 38 -12.14 -5.25 3.69
CA LYS A 38 -11.13 -5.23 4.76
C LYS A 38 -10.56 -3.82 5.05
N ALA A 39 -10.81 -2.84 4.19
CA ALA A 39 -10.45 -1.43 4.43
C ALA A 39 -11.66 -0.60 4.89
N ALA A 40 -12.73 -1.24 5.32
CA ALA A 40 -13.90 -0.56 5.85
C ALA A 40 -13.60 0.11 7.19
N VAL A 41 -14.41 1.09 7.53
CA VAL A 41 -14.36 1.83 8.78
C VAL A 41 -15.62 1.51 9.59
N LEU A 42 -15.44 1.22 10.87
CA LEU A 42 -16.52 1.15 11.84
C LEU A 42 -16.67 2.51 12.51
N GLU A 43 -17.85 3.07 12.45
CA GLU A 43 -18.20 4.29 13.19
C GLU A 43 -19.26 3.96 14.23
N GLU A 44 -18.95 4.17 15.49
CA GLU A 44 -19.84 3.86 16.62
C GLU A 44 -19.72 4.93 17.68
N GLN A 45 -20.85 5.51 18.10
CA GLN A 45 -20.95 6.52 19.18
C GLN A 45 -19.98 7.71 19.03
N GLY A 46 -19.70 8.13 17.78
CA GLY A 46 -18.79 9.23 17.48
C GLY A 46 -17.31 8.84 17.42
N PHE A 47 -16.98 7.57 17.62
CA PHE A 47 -15.64 7.01 17.43
C PHE A 47 -15.51 6.36 16.06
N ARG A 48 -14.31 6.40 15.52
CA ARG A 48 -13.96 5.80 14.24
C ARG A 48 -12.84 4.77 14.41
N PHE A 49 -13.07 3.56 13.88
CA PHE A 49 -12.13 2.45 13.96
C PHE A 49 -11.88 1.89 12.56
N ASP A 50 -10.62 1.84 12.15
CA ASP A 50 -10.24 1.15 10.92
C ASP A 50 -10.37 -0.36 11.14
N MET A 51 -11.14 -1.04 10.28
CA MET A 51 -11.39 -2.49 10.38
C MET A 51 -10.26 -3.33 9.75
N GLY A 52 -9.24 -2.69 9.22
CA GLY A 52 -8.15 -3.34 8.51
C GLY A 52 -6.87 -2.52 8.48
N PRO A 53 -6.09 -2.61 7.39
CA PRO A 53 -4.81 -1.91 7.29
C PRO A 53 -4.97 -0.39 7.43
N THR A 54 -4.16 0.21 8.29
CA THR A 54 -4.11 1.66 8.53
C THR A 54 -2.97 2.33 7.76
N ILE A 55 -2.09 1.54 7.12
CA ILE A 55 -0.90 2.02 6.44
C ILE A 55 -0.97 1.65 4.97
N LEU A 56 -0.79 2.64 4.09
CA LEU A 56 -0.68 2.44 2.66
C LEU A 56 0.80 2.31 2.26
N ILE A 57 1.22 1.09 1.89
CA ILE A 57 2.61 0.79 1.54
C ILE A 57 2.94 0.97 0.06
N GLN A 58 1.94 0.98 -0.82
CA GLN A 58 2.12 1.15 -2.27
C GLN A 58 1.18 2.22 -2.83
N PRO A 59 1.42 3.50 -2.56
CA PRO A 59 0.57 4.59 -3.05
C PRO A 59 0.54 4.70 -4.58
N SER A 60 1.58 4.23 -5.28
CA SER A 60 1.65 4.19 -6.75
C SER A 60 0.56 3.31 -7.36
N VAL A 61 0.25 2.17 -6.74
CA VAL A 61 -0.82 1.26 -7.19
C VAL A 61 -2.19 1.94 -7.08
N LEU A 62 -2.46 2.59 -5.94
CA LEU A 62 -3.70 3.34 -5.75
C LEU A 62 -3.81 4.50 -6.75
N ARG A 63 -2.73 5.27 -6.94
CA ARG A 63 -2.66 6.36 -7.91
C ARG A 63 -3.00 5.89 -9.33
N ARG A 64 -2.51 4.72 -9.72
CA ARG A 64 -2.82 4.12 -11.02
C ARG A 64 -4.30 3.85 -11.22
N VAL A 65 -5.01 3.36 -10.19
CA VAL A 65 -6.46 3.12 -10.26
C VAL A 65 -7.21 4.43 -10.55
N PHE A 66 -6.83 5.53 -9.88
CA PHE A 66 -7.42 6.84 -10.13
C PHE A 66 -7.13 7.35 -11.53
N LEU A 67 -5.90 7.23 -12.00
CA LEU A 67 -5.51 7.63 -13.36
C LEU A 67 -6.28 6.85 -14.44
N GLU A 68 -6.47 5.54 -14.26
CA GLU A 68 -7.27 4.72 -15.18
C GLU A 68 -8.75 5.12 -15.18
N ALA A 69 -9.25 5.69 -14.09
CA ALA A 69 -10.58 6.29 -14.01
C ALA A 69 -10.65 7.74 -14.51
N GLY A 70 -9.55 8.29 -15.03
CA GLY A 70 -9.45 9.70 -15.50
C GLY A 70 -9.48 10.71 -14.35
N ARG A 71 -8.98 10.34 -13.16
CA ARG A 71 -8.95 11.17 -11.96
C ARG A 71 -7.53 11.28 -11.40
N ASP A 72 -7.26 12.34 -10.65
CA ASP A 72 -6.04 12.47 -9.85
C ASP A 72 -6.34 12.07 -8.40
N LEU A 73 -5.52 11.19 -7.83
CA LEU A 73 -5.66 10.76 -6.43
C LEU A 73 -5.55 11.93 -5.46
N ASP A 74 -4.67 12.90 -5.74
CA ASP A 74 -4.40 14.02 -4.83
C ASP A 74 -5.58 14.98 -4.69
N ASP A 75 -6.57 14.95 -5.62
CA ASP A 75 -7.83 15.68 -5.51
C ASP A 75 -8.77 15.06 -4.44
N TYR A 76 -8.56 13.80 -4.08
CA TYR A 76 -9.45 13.04 -3.19
C TYR A 76 -8.82 12.68 -1.86
N ILE A 77 -7.52 12.38 -1.83
CA ILE A 77 -6.82 11.85 -0.67
C ILE A 77 -5.51 12.59 -0.46
N LYS A 78 -5.38 13.24 0.70
CA LYS A 78 -4.11 13.82 1.14
C LYS A 78 -3.30 12.75 1.88
N MET A 79 -2.26 12.24 1.24
CA MET A 79 -1.33 11.28 1.85
C MET A 79 -0.20 12.02 2.56
N VAL A 80 0.17 11.52 3.74
CA VAL A 80 1.31 12.02 4.51
C VAL A 80 2.27 10.86 4.74
N ARG A 81 3.53 11.04 4.37
CA ARG A 81 4.58 10.08 4.70
C ARG A 81 4.97 10.25 6.15
N LEU A 82 4.96 9.15 6.89
CA LEU A 82 5.35 9.15 8.29
C LEU A 82 6.88 9.09 8.42
N ASP A 83 7.44 9.89 9.34
CA ASP A 83 8.82 9.80 9.79
C ASP A 83 8.90 10.14 11.29
N PRO A 84 9.27 9.21 12.17
CA PRO A 84 9.60 7.82 11.83
C PRO A 84 8.39 7.02 11.33
N GLN A 85 8.65 6.05 10.44
CA GLN A 85 7.60 5.16 9.93
C GLN A 85 7.09 4.19 11.01
N TRP A 86 8.01 3.71 11.85
CA TRP A 86 7.76 2.87 13.01
C TRP A 86 8.67 3.23 14.16
N ARG A 87 8.16 3.08 15.38
CA ARG A 87 8.97 3.13 16.61
C ARG A 87 8.88 1.79 17.31
N CYS A 88 10.02 1.11 17.44
CA CYS A 88 10.15 -0.17 18.11
C CYS A 88 10.66 0.04 19.53
N PHE A 89 9.96 -0.52 20.51
CA PHE A 89 10.36 -0.55 21.91
C PHE A 89 10.82 -1.95 22.25
N PHE A 90 11.98 -2.09 22.88
CA PHE A 90 12.57 -3.36 23.26
C PHE A 90 12.56 -3.54 24.79
N ASP A 91 12.54 -4.80 25.25
CA ASP A 91 12.48 -5.13 26.69
C ASP A 91 13.65 -4.57 27.50
N ASN A 92 14.79 -4.36 26.88
CA ASN A 92 15.96 -3.73 27.49
C ASN A 92 15.86 -2.18 27.59
N GLY A 93 14.70 -1.62 27.31
CA GLY A 93 14.44 -0.16 27.34
C GLY A 93 14.98 0.61 26.14
N SER A 94 15.63 -0.04 25.17
CA SER A 94 16.09 0.65 23.98
C SER A 94 14.95 0.91 22.99
N VAL A 95 15.06 1.99 22.21
CA VAL A 95 14.09 2.39 21.20
C VAL A 95 14.78 2.47 19.84
N LEU A 96 14.13 1.96 18.79
CA LEU A 96 14.58 2.07 17.40
C LEU A 96 13.49 2.73 16.57
N ASP A 97 13.82 3.85 15.96
CA ASP A 97 12.98 4.54 14.99
C ASP A 97 13.33 4.08 13.56
N LEU A 98 12.36 3.55 12.84
CA LEU A 98 12.54 3.22 11.42
C LEU A 98 12.38 4.50 10.61
N LYS A 99 13.50 4.99 10.11
CA LYS A 99 13.60 6.23 9.33
C LYS A 99 13.38 5.98 7.85
N HIS A 100 12.85 7.01 7.16
CA HIS A 100 12.72 6.97 5.71
C HIS A 100 14.09 7.08 5.01
N ASP A 101 14.96 7.95 5.50
CA ASP A 101 16.30 8.09 4.94
C ASP A 101 17.17 6.88 5.33
N ILE A 102 17.67 6.16 4.31
CA ILE A 102 18.45 4.94 4.50
C ILE A 102 19.82 5.23 5.13
N HIS A 103 20.39 6.42 4.94
CA HIS A 103 21.68 6.79 5.52
C HIS A 103 21.52 7.17 6.99
N GLU A 104 20.47 7.94 7.35
CA GLU A 104 20.13 8.18 8.76
C GLU A 104 19.86 6.87 9.49
N MET A 105 19.17 5.93 8.86
CA MET A 105 18.93 4.61 9.42
C MET A 105 20.23 3.83 9.61
N ALA A 106 21.14 3.86 8.64
CA ALA A 106 22.45 3.20 8.73
C ALA A 106 23.31 3.79 9.87
N ILE A 107 23.31 5.12 10.05
CA ILE A 107 24.00 5.80 11.17
C ILE A 107 23.43 5.34 12.51
N GLN A 108 22.10 5.30 12.64
CA GLN A 108 21.42 4.84 13.86
C GLN A 108 21.77 3.39 14.21
N LEU A 109 21.83 2.52 13.21
CA LEU A 109 22.19 1.11 13.37
C LEU A 109 23.67 0.93 13.74
N ASN A 110 24.59 1.71 13.17
CA ASN A 110 26.00 1.70 13.54
C ASN A 110 26.22 2.17 14.97
N GLY A 111 25.42 3.12 15.48
CA GLY A 111 25.43 3.50 16.88
C GLY A 111 25.02 2.38 17.84
N ARG A 112 24.27 1.38 17.39
CA ARG A 112 23.91 0.21 18.19
C ARG A 112 24.96 -0.89 18.13
N ARG A 113 25.49 -1.14 16.96
CA ARG A 113 26.56 -2.12 16.71
C ARG A 113 27.33 -1.74 15.46
N SER A 114 28.64 -1.62 15.60
CA SER A 114 29.55 -1.35 14.47
C SER A 114 29.36 -2.34 13.32
N GLY A 115 29.32 -1.86 12.10
CA GLY A 115 29.12 -2.63 10.88
C GLY A 115 27.65 -2.98 10.54
N MET A 116 26.68 -2.61 11.38
CA MET A 116 25.28 -2.87 11.07
C MET A 116 24.73 -1.93 9.99
N GLY A 117 25.18 -0.69 9.95
CA GLY A 117 24.75 0.27 8.94
C GLY A 117 25.14 -0.16 7.54
N GLU A 118 26.35 -0.66 7.34
CA GLU A 118 26.84 -1.16 6.05
C GLU A 118 26.02 -2.37 5.57
N LYS A 119 25.74 -3.30 6.49
CA LYS A 119 24.90 -4.46 6.19
C LYS A 119 23.47 -4.06 5.84
N TYR A 120 22.94 -3.05 6.51
CA TYR A 120 21.62 -2.50 6.20
C TYR A 120 21.60 -1.88 4.80
N LEU A 121 22.59 -1.09 4.42
CA LEU A 121 22.66 -0.51 3.08
C LEU A 121 22.78 -1.58 1.99
N GLN A 122 23.55 -2.65 2.24
CA GLN A 122 23.62 -3.81 1.32
C GLN A 122 22.26 -4.50 1.20
N PHE A 123 21.55 -4.70 2.31
CA PHE A 123 20.20 -5.27 2.31
C PHE A 123 19.22 -4.39 1.55
N MET A 124 19.27 -3.07 1.75
CA MET A 124 18.39 -2.13 1.03
C MET A 124 18.66 -2.14 -0.47
N LYS A 125 19.93 -2.24 -0.89
CA LYS A 125 20.28 -2.37 -2.30
C LYS A 125 19.72 -3.66 -2.91
N MET A 126 19.88 -4.78 -2.24
CA MET A 126 19.31 -6.07 -2.67
C MET A 126 17.77 -5.99 -2.75
N SER A 127 17.14 -5.35 -1.77
CA SER A 127 15.68 -5.17 -1.75
C SER A 127 15.19 -4.31 -2.91
N GLU A 128 15.92 -3.25 -3.25
CA GLU A 128 15.63 -2.39 -4.41
C GLU A 128 15.70 -3.19 -5.71
N ASP A 129 16.75 -4.00 -5.89
CA ASP A 129 16.93 -4.82 -7.08
C ASP A 129 15.80 -5.87 -7.21
N LEU A 130 15.45 -6.56 -6.12
CA LEU A 130 14.34 -7.51 -6.07
C LEU A 130 12.99 -6.83 -6.33
N HIS A 131 12.76 -5.65 -5.75
CA HIS A 131 11.55 -4.87 -6.02
C HIS A 131 11.44 -4.50 -7.49
N GLY A 132 12.54 -4.06 -8.12
CA GLY A 132 12.58 -3.76 -9.55
C GLY A 132 12.26 -4.96 -10.45
N ILE A 133 12.65 -6.17 -10.05
CA ILE A 133 12.26 -7.41 -10.73
C ILE A 133 10.77 -7.68 -10.53
N SER A 134 10.30 -7.60 -9.27
CA SER A 134 8.89 -7.85 -8.94
C SER A 134 7.95 -6.88 -9.65
N ASP A 135 8.31 -5.60 -9.73
CA ASP A 135 7.53 -4.58 -10.42
C ASP A 135 7.41 -4.85 -11.92
N ARG A 136 8.45 -5.42 -12.55
CA ARG A 136 8.41 -5.75 -13.98
C ARG A 136 7.61 -7.01 -14.30
N PHE A 137 7.67 -8.02 -13.43
CA PHE A 137 7.20 -9.38 -13.76
C PHE A 137 6.02 -9.85 -12.92
N PHE A 138 5.95 -9.55 -11.62
CA PHE A 138 4.95 -10.13 -10.74
C PHE A 138 3.70 -9.28 -10.55
N PHE A 139 3.86 -7.95 -10.42
CA PHE A 139 2.72 -7.10 -10.08
C PHE A 139 1.77 -6.85 -11.25
N TRP A 140 2.24 -6.94 -12.47
CA TRP A 140 1.48 -6.52 -13.66
C TRP A 140 1.27 -7.60 -14.69
N LYS A 141 1.83 -8.79 -14.48
CA LYS A 141 1.68 -9.93 -15.38
C LYS A 141 1.02 -11.09 -14.67
N SER A 142 0.14 -11.79 -15.38
CA SER A 142 -0.40 -13.06 -14.91
C SER A 142 0.70 -14.13 -14.96
N VAL A 143 0.83 -14.93 -13.91
CA VAL A 143 1.72 -16.10 -13.89
C VAL A 143 0.97 -17.31 -14.49
N GLY A 144 0.42 -17.14 -15.70
CA GLY A 144 -0.40 -18.17 -16.35
C GLY A 144 0.40 -19.15 -17.18
N SER A 145 1.61 -18.79 -17.60
CA SER A 145 2.46 -19.63 -18.44
C SER A 145 3.94 -19.33 -18.16
N MET A 146 4.79 -20.35 -18.25
CA MET A 146 6.26 -20.18 -18.18
C MET A 146 6.83 -19.48 -19.44
N LEU A 147 5.98 -19.15 -20.42
CA LEU A 147 6.35 -18.48 -21.66
C LEU A 147 5.90 -17.01 -21.69
N ASP A 148 5.18 -16.54 -20.68
CA ASP A 148 4.79 -15.15 -20.46
C ASP A 148 5.89 -14.46 -19.65
#